data_89c04a6288d9b0b1452dca4cd9df6343
#
_entry.id   89c04a6288d9b0b1452dca4cd9df6343
#
_cell.length_a   1.000
_cell.length_b   1.000
_cell.length_c   1.000
_cell.angle_alpha   90.00
_cell.angle_beta   90.00
_cell.angle_gamma   90.00
#
_symmetry.space_group_name_H-M   'P 1'
#
loop_
_entity.id
_entity.type
_entity.pdbx_description
1 polymer ?
#
loop_
_entity_poly.entity_id
_entity_poly.type
_entity_poly.pdbx_seq_one_letter_code
_entity_poly.pdbx_strand_id
1 'polypeptide(L)'
;MRLTILFLLSLLSAARLSAGQSWTPPSESQRCPSRWGAGDERGSANLMTRDQVLKAAKLIRVGEVIELGQVLGANMPFFGTRRFDVHVKRTFMNDFSNRRGSNEELVVSEIGQVGTQFDGFAHQTHENSWYNCFKVAENATRSGFTKLGVHNVGALITRGVLIDVAGFKGVETLGDNYEITVEDLEGALKKQNVTLQPGDAILINTGWGKLWAKDNARYVKSCPGIGVKAAEWLIGKDPMLLGSDNWPVEVAPNPDKLISLPVHQIALVVNGVHLLENLKLDELAAKGVSEFALIVQPLKIEGGTGSTVAPVAVR
;
A
#
# COMPACT_ATOMS: atom_id res chain seq x y z
N MET A 1 58.07 56.63 -13.43
CA MET A 1 57.77 55.24 -13.13
C MET A 1 56.42 55.18 -12.39
N ARG A 2 55.35 54.89 -13.07
CA ARG A 2 54.01 54.72 -12.47
C ARG A 2 53.67 53.23 -12.49
N LEU A 3 53.55 52.61 -11.33
CA LEU A 3 53.18 51.22 -11.12
C LEU A 3 51.66 51.13 -11.18
N THR A 4 51.13 50.42 -12.15
CA THR A 4 49.70 50.12 -12.27
C THR A 4 49.45 48.73 -11.68
N ILE A 5 48.72 48.70 -10.54
CA ILE A 5 48.29 47.47 -9.88
C ILE A 5 46.96 47.02 -10.51
N LEU A 6 46.97 45.87 -11.21
CA LEU A 6 45.77 45.22 -11.67
C LEU A 6 45.15 44.41 -10.52
N PHE A 7 43.93 44.73 -10.11
CA PHE A 7 43.12 43.93 -9.22
C PHE A 7 42.34 42.89 -10.08
N LEU A 8 42.70 41.62 -9.95
CA LEU A 8 41.85 40.53 -10.48
C LEU A 8 40.74 40.27 -9.45
N LEU A 9 39.49 40.64 -9.78
CA LEU A 9 38.29 40.16 -9.10
C LEU A 9 37.98 38.75 -9.59
N SER A 10 38.21 37.73 -8.76
CA SER A 10 37.69 36.38 -8.99
C SER A 10 36.24 36.34 -8.58
N LEU A 11 35.35 36.25 -9.57
CA LEU A 11 33.93 35.93 -9.38
C LEU A 11 33.79 34.43 -8.99
N LEU A 12 33.64 34.17 -7.70
CA LEU A 12 33.14 32.87 -7.24
C LEU A 12 31.64 32.81 -7.55
N SER A 13 31.28 32.15 -8.63
CA SER A 13 29.90 31.69 -8.89
C SER A 13 29.56 30.59 -7.89
N ALA A 14 28.91 30.93 -6.79
CA ALA A 14 28.28 29.98 -5.91
C ALA A 14 27.10 29.36 -6.68
N ALA A 15 27.27 28.15 -7.17
CA ALA A 15 26.18 27.34 -7.65
C ALA A 15 25.19 27.11 -6.49
N ARG A 16 24.11 27.87 -6.48
CA ARG A 16 22.97 27.54 -5.60
C ARG A 16 22.42 26.20 -6.09
N LEU A 17 22.70 25.13 -5.37
CA LEU A 17 21.91 23.91 -5.45
C LEU A 17 20.47 24.34 -5.15
N SER A 18 19.64 24.38 -6.18
CA SER A 18 18.20 24.51 -6.03
C SER A 18 17.77 23.29 -5.22
N ALA A 19 17.47 23.46 -3.94
CA ALA A 19 16.73 22.47 -3.19
C ALA A 19 15.43 22.26 -3.97
N GLY A 20 15.23 21.07 -4.54
CA GLY A 20 14.02 20.72 -5.27
C GLY A 20 12.82 21.04 -4.38
N GLN A 21 11.77 21.60 -4.96
CA GLN A 21 10.55 21.88 -4.24
C GLN A 21 9.97 20.56 -3.73
N SER A 22 9.65 20.49 -2.42
CA SER A 22 8.97 19.33 -1.83
C SER A 22 7.66 19.04 -2.57
N TRP A 23 7.33 17.76 -2.70
CA TRP A 23 6.08 17.35 -3.33
C TRP A 23 4.88 17.90 -2.57
N THR A 24 3.89 18.37 -3.29
CA THR A 24 2.60 18.83 -2.75
C THR A 24 1.47 18.30 -3.62
N PRO A 25 0.32 17.93 -3.02
CA PRO A 25 -0.83 17.49 -3.80
C PRO A 25 -1.30 18.57 -4.79
N PRO A 26 -1.78 18.19 -5.98
CA PRO A 26 -2.44 19.13 -6.90
C PRO A 26 -3.67 19.78 -6.25
N SER A 27 -4.04 20.95 -6.74
CA SER A 27 -5.26 21.65 -6.27
C SER A 27 -6.52 20.82 -6.49
N GLU A 28 -7.60 21.11 -5.75
CA GLU A 28 -8.87 20.39 -5.92
C GLU A 28 -9.40 20.48 -7.37
N SER A 29 -9.24 21.62 -8.02
CA SER A 29 -9.67 21.79 -9.41
C SER A 29 -8.91 20.94 -10.43
N GLN A 30 -7.72 20.45 -10.06
CA GLN A 30 -6.92 19.57 -10.91
C GLN A 30 -7.19 18.07 -10.66
N ARG A 31 -7.67 17.71 -9.45
CA ARG A 31 -7.91 16.32 -9.06
C ARG A 31 -9.38 15.92 -8.93
N CYS A 32 -10.30 16.87 -9.02
CA CYS A 32 -11.74 16.62 -8.88
C CYS A 32 -12.58 17.34 -9.93
N PRO A 33 -13.66 16.72 -10.40
CA PRO A 33 -14.06 15.34 -10.07
C PRO A 33 -13.11 14.30 -10.62
N SER A 34 -13.15 13.10 -10.03
CA SER A 34 -12.38 11.98 -10.57
C SER A 34 -12.81 11.60 -11.99
N ARG A 35 -11.97 10.88 -12.71
CA ARG A 35 -12.31 10.35 -14.06
C ARG A 35 -13.54 9.42 -14.06
N TRP A 36 -13.95 8.93 -12.90
CA TRP A 36 -15.12 8.07 -12.71
C TRP A 36 -16.39 8.84 -12.35
N GLY A 37 -16.29 10.17 -12.26
CA GLY A 37 -17.39 11.08 -11.92
C GLY A 37 -17.41 11.55 -10.48
N ALA A 38 -18.17 12.61 -10.23
CA ALA A 38 -18.19 13.30 -8.92
C ALA A 38 -18.76 12.45 -7.77
N GLY A 39 -19.57 11.43 -8.08
CA GLY A 39 -20.13 10.51 -7.07
C GLY A 39 -19.33 9.26 -6.83
N ASP A 40 -18.17 9.10 -7.50
CA ASP A 40 -17.38 7.89 -7.40
C ASP A 40 -16.70 7.74 -6.04
N GLU A 41 -16.86 6.56 -5.46
CA GLU A 41 -16.28 6.15 -4.18
C GLU A 41 -15.33 4.93 -4.32
N ARG A 42 -15.11 4.42 -5.55
CA ARG A 42 -14.35 3.19 -5.81
C ARG A 42 -13.00 3.41 -6.47
N GLY A 43 -12.75 4.56 -7.08
CA GLY A 43 -11.48 4.88 -7.73
C GLY A 43 -11.00 3.79 -8.69
N SER A 44 -9.76 3.38 -8.55
CA SER A 44 -9.14 2.33 -9.39
C SER A 44 -9.82 0.97 -9.30
N ALA A 45 -10.63 0.68 -8.26
CA ALA A 45 -11.43 -0.54 -8.21
C ALA A 45 -12.49 -0.60 -9.32
N ASN A 46 -12.79 0.51 -10.00
CA ASN A 46 -13.62 0.53 -11.20
C ASN A 46 -12.94 -0.13 -12.41
N LEU A 47 -11.62 -0.33 -12.37
CA LEU A 47 -10.90 -1.10 -13.39
C LEU A 47 -11.20 -2.60 -13.33
N MET A 48 -11.80 -3.09 -12.22
CA MET A 48 -12.23 -4.47 -12.12
C MET A 48 -13.44 -4.74 -13.02
N THR A 49 -13.17 -5.07 -14.26
CA THR A 49 -14.15 -5.43 -15.26
C THR A 49 -14.24 -6.94 -15.40
N ARG A 50 -15.29 -7.44 -16.09
CA ARG A 50 -15.40 -8.84 -16.46
C ARG A 50 -14.15 -9.36 -17.17
N ASP A 51 -13.59 -8.55 -18.08
CA ASP A 51 -12.41 -8.95 -18.86
C ASP A 51 -11.16 -9.04 -17.99
N GLN A 52 -11.00 -8.16 -17.00
CA GLN A 52 -9.89 -8.27 -16.04
C GLN A 52 -9.99 -9.55 -15.20
N VAL A 53 -11.17 -9.90 -14.72
CA VAL A 53 -11.39 -11.16 -14.01
C VAL A 53 -11.05 -12.37 -14.89
N LEU A 54 -11.50 -12.37 -16.14
CA LEU A 54 -11.19 -13.44 -17.09
C LEU A 54 -9.70 -13.52 -17.46
N LYS A 55 -9.02 -12.38 -17.55
CA LYS A 55 -7.55 -12.34 -17.73
C LYS A 55 -6.83 -12.94 -16.51
N ALA A 56 -7.21 -12.55 -15.30
CA ALA A 56 -6.66 -13.11 -14.08
C ALA A 56 -6.88 -14.63 -14.01
N ALA A 57 -8.08 -15.10 -14.29
CA ALA A 57 -8.41 -16.53 -14.28
C ALA A 57 -7.54 -17.36 -15.24
N LYS A 58 -7.11 -16.80 -16.37
CA LYS A 58 -6.21 -17.48 -17.33
C LYS A 58 -4.79 -17.69 -16.79
N LEU A 59 -4.41 -17.02 -15.72
CA LEU A 59 -3.11 -17.20 -15.05
C LEU A 59 -3.11 -18.42 -14.12
N ILE A 60 -4.28 -18.95 -13.78
CA ILE A 60 -4.43 -20.16 -12.97
C ILE A 60 -4.18 -21.36 -13.85
N ARG A 61 -2.93 -21.84 -13.87
CA ARG A 61 -2.49 -22.96 -14.71
C ARG A 61 -2.04 -24.17 -13.91
N VAL A 62 -1.61 -23.96 -12.69
CA VAL A 62 -1.08 -24.98 -11.78
C VAL A 62 -2.09 -25.32 -10.69
N GLY A 63 -2.96 -24.38 -10.33
CA GLY A 63 -3.92 -24.51 -9.23
C GLY A 63 -3.27 -24.35 -7.85
N GLU A 64 -2.06 -23.78 -7.79
CA GLU A 64 -1.38 -23.50 -6.52
C GLU A 64 -1.88 -22.19 -5.94
N VAL A 65 -2.22 -22.23 -4.64
CA VAL A 65 -2.64 -21.07 -3.86
C VAL A 65 -1.50 -20.66 -2.92
N ILE A 66 -1.10 -19.40 -2.98
CA ILE A 66 -0.07 -18.81 -2.10
C ILE A 66 -0.75 -17.73 -1.26
N GLU A 67 -0.66 -17.88 0.07
CA GLU A 67 -1.23 -16.92 1.02
C GLU A 67 -0.32 -15.69 1.14
N LEU A 68 -0.91 -14.51 0.96
CA LEU A 68 -0.20 -13.23 1.03
C LEU A 68 -0.49 -12.45 2.31
N GLY A 69 -1.32 -13.01 3.20
CA GLY A 69 -1.66 -12.42 4.49
C GLY A 69 -0.69 -12.83 5.59
N GLN A 70 -0.33 -11.89 6.46
CA GLN A 70 0.41 -12.16 7.68
C GLN A 70 -0.51 -12.70 8.77
N VAL A 71 0.03 -13.57 9.64
CA VAL A 71 -0.71 -14.05 10.80
C VAL A 71 -0.94 -12.91 11.80
N LEU A 72 -2.18 -12.75 12.23
CA LEU A 72 -2.56 -11.78 13.26
C LEU A 72 -2.34 -12.35 14.65
N GLY A 73 -1.74 -11.59 15.52
CA GLY A 73 -1.52 -12.00 16.90
C GLY A 73 -0.85 -10.91 17.74
N ALA A 74 -0.81 -11.11 19.05
CA ALA A 74 -0.23 -10.15 19.98
C ALA A 74 1.26 -9.88 19.75
N ASN A 75 1.96 -10.77 19.05
CA ASN A 75 3.39 -10.65 18.77
C ASN A 75 3.70 -10.00 17.41
N MET A 76 2.70 -9.52 16.66
CA MET A 76 2.95 -8.81 15.42
C MET A 76 3.43 -7.37 15.68
N PRO A 77 4.03 -6.69 14.67
CA PRO A 77 4.42 -5.29 14.84
C PRO A 77 3.18 -4.37 14.89
N PHE A 78 3.24 -3.36 15.76
CA PHE A 78 2.21 -2.35 15.93
C PHE A 78 2.80 -0.95 15.80
N PHE A 79 2.03 -0.03 15.21
CA PHE A 79 2.35 1.39 15.12
C PHE A 79 1.54 2.21 16.11
N GLY A 80 2.24 3.07 16.87
CA GLY A 80 1.61 3.94 17.85
C GLY A 80 0.90 3.13 18.94
N THR A 81 -0.38 3.41 19.16
CA THR A 81 -1.21 2.77 20.20
C THR A 81 -2.10 1.65 19.67
N ARG A 82 -1.89 1.23 18.40
CA ARG A 82 -2.66 0.13 17.81
C ARG A 82 -2.43 -1.17 18.54
N ARG A 83 -3.44 -2.04 18.51
CA ARG A 83 -3.40 -3.34 19.19
C ARG A 83 -4.24 -4.39 18.47
N PHE A 84 -4.00 -5.64 18.82
CA PHE A 84 -4.81 -6.77 18.40
C PHE A 84 -4.91 -7.75 19.59
N ASP A 85 -6.00 -7.69 20.30
CA ASP A 85 -6.26 -8.52 21.47
C ASP A 85 -7.36 -9.54 21.15
N VAL A 86 -7.11 -10.81 21.45
CA VAL A 86 -8.08 -11.89 21.28
C VAL A 86 -8.48 -12.43 22.66
N HIS A 87 -9.75 -12.38 22.98
CA HIS A 87 -10.31 -12.89 24.21
C HIS A 87 -11.24 -14.07 23.91
N VAL A 88 -10.77 -15.28 24.19
CA VAL A 88 -11.58 -16.48 23.98
C VAL A 88 -12.70 -16.58 25.00
N LYS A 89 -13.92 -16.77 24.51
CA LYS A 89 -15.11 -17.04 25.30
C LYS A 89 -15.50 -18.50 25.12
N ARG A 90 -15.56 -19.24 26.20
CA ARG A 90 -16.16 -20.57 26.20
C ARG A 90 -17.63 -20.44 26.56
N THR A 91 -18.50 -20.84 25.63
CA THR A 91 -19.92 -20.93 25.95
C THR A 91 -20.19 -22.19 26.76
N PHE A 92 -21.16 -22.13 27.63
CA PHE A 92 -21.53 -23.27 28.47
C PHE A 92 -22.12 -24.40 27.60
N MET A 93 -21.99 -25.62 28.10
CA MET A 93 -22.72 -26.75 27.55
C MET A 93 -24.20 -26.64 27.94
N ASN A 94 -25.07 -26.95 26.97
CA ASN A 94 -26.51 -27.03 27.23
C ASN A 94 -26.92 -28.43 27.71
N ASP A 95 -28.17 -28.55 28.18
CA ASP A 95 -28.71 -29.80 28.72
C ASP A 95 -29.29 -30.75 27.63
N PHE A 96 -29.12 -30.41 26.36
CA PHE A 96 -29.55 -31.32 25.29
C PHE A 96 -28.70 -32.58 25.26
N SER A 97 -29.27 -33.68 24.74
CA SER A 97 -28.64 -35.00 24.76
C SER A 97 -27.27 -35.04 24.09
N ASN A 98 -27.03 -34.22 23.06
CA ASN A 98 -25.75 -34.12 22.34
C ASN A 98 -24.69 -33.25 23.08
N ARG A 99 -25.02 -32.65 24.22
CA ARG A 99 -24.10 -31.91 25.11
C ARG A 99 -23.21 -30.91 24.33
N ARG A 100 -23.78 -30.23 23.33
CA ARG A 100 -23.04 -29.31 22.48
C ARG A 100 -22.52 -28.11 23.26
N GLY A 101 -21.21 -27.87 23.18
CA GLY A 101 -20.56 -26.62 23.55
C GLY A 101 -20.11 -25.83 22.34
N SER A 102 -19.76 -24.57 22.51
CA SER A 102 -19.10 -23.75 21.51
C SER A 102 -18.05 -22.83 22.15
N ASN A 103 -17.14 -22.37 21.32
CA ASN A 103 -16.16 -21.36 21.71
C ASN A 103 -16.29 -20.20 20.72
N GLU A 104 -16.09 -18.99 21.21
CA GLU A 104 -16.16 -17.75 20.45
C GLU A 104 -15.01 -16.86 20.90
N GLU A 105 -14.66 -15.86 20.12
CA GLU A 105 -13.68 -14.86 20.48
C GLU A 105 -14.24 -13.45 20.37
N LEU A 106 -13.74 -12.57 21.23
CA LEU A 106 -13.84 -11.14 21.10
C LEU A 106 -12.50 -10.62 20.61
N VAL A 107 -12.48 -9.90 19.50
CA VAL A 107 -11.30 -9.20 18.99
C VAL A 107 -11.44 -7.71 19.30
N VAL A 108 -10.43 -7.12 19.94
CA VAL A 108 -10.32 -5.68 20.16
C VAL A 108 -9.12 -5.18 19.38
N SER A 109 -9.36 -4.39 18.36
CA SER A 109 -8.32 -3.99 17.40
C SER A 109 -8.74 -2.80 16.57
N GLU A 110 -7.78 -2.05 16.05
CA GLU A 110 -7.95 -1.13 14.93
C GLU A 110 -8.00 -1.95 13.63
N ILE A 111 -9.08 -2.68 13.40
CA ILE A 111 -9.24 -3.72 12.37
C ILE A 111 -8.97 -3.24 10.92
N GLY A 112 -8.99 -1.96 10.66
CA GLY A 112 -8.63 -1.37 9.37
C GLY A 112 -7.15 -1.05 9.23
N GLN A 113 -6.36 -1.20 10.31
CA GLN A 113 -5.01 -0.61 10.40
C GLN A 113 -4.00 -1.54 11.07
N VAL A 114 -4.23 -2.84 11.08
CA VAL A 114 -3.34 -3.85 11.67
C VAL A 114 -3.22 -5.07 10.77
N GLY A 115 -2.08 -5.72 10.84
CA GLY A 115 -1.80 -6.89 10.03
C GLY A 115 -1.62 -6.54 8.54
N THR A 116 -1.81 -7.52 7.66
CA THR A 116 -1.96 -7.25 6.23
C THR A 116 -3.26 -6.48 6.04
N GLN A 117 -3.17 -5.27 5.50
CA GLN A 117 -4.28 -4.33 5.47
C GLN A 117 -4.50 -3.72 4.10
N PHE A 118 -5.75 -3.39 3.84
CA PHE A 118 -6.23 -2.72 2.64
C PHE A 118 -6.70 -1.31 3.02
N ASP A 119 -6.06 -0.30 2.48
CA ASP A 119 -6.42 1.08 2.73
C ASP A 119 -7.53 1.56 1.80
N GLY A 120 -8.64 1.96 2.42
CA GLY A 120 -9.72 2.69 1.76
C GLY A 120 -9.42 4.18 1.66
N PHE A 121 -10.19 4.88 0.84
CA PHE A 121 -9.94 6.32 0.58
C PHE A 121 -10.25 7.23 1.76
N ALA A 122 -11.01 6.77 2.74
CA ALA A 122 -11.25 7.51 3.97
C ALA A 122 -10.06 7.46 4.94
N HIS A 123 -8.97 6.70 4.61
CA HIS A 123 -7.81 6.56 5.47
C HIS A 123 -6.91 7.79 5.49
N GLN A 124 -6.66 8.41 4.35
CA GLN A 124 -5.74 9.56 4.23
C GLN A 124 -6.44 10.79 3.66
N THR A 125 -5.98 11.96 4.09
CA THR A 125 -6.51 13.26 3.66
C THR A 125 -5.41 14.17 3.11
N HIS A 126 -5.85 15.16 2.34
CA HIS A 126 -5.12 16.39 2.16
C HIS A 126 -5.98 17.52 2.73
N GLU A 127 -5.51 18.17 3.80
CA GLU A 127 -6.32 19.09 4.60
C GLU A 127 -7.65 18.43 5.03
N ASN A 128 -8.80 19.03 4.68
CA ASN A 128 -10.14 18.51 4.96
C ASN A 128 -10.78 17.76 3.78
N SER A 129 -9.96 17.24 2.87
CA SER A 129 -10.41 16.54 1.66
C SER A 129 -9.83 15.15 1.53
N TRP A 130 -10.68 14.21 1.13
CA TRP A 130 -10.33 12.87 0.65
C TRP A 130 -10.27 12.80 -0.88
N TYR A 131 -10.15 11.58 -1.39
CA TYR A 131 -10.37 11.26 -2.79
C TYR A 131 -11.66 11.89 -3.32
N ASN A 132 -11.62 12.33 -4.57
CA ASN A 132 -12.75 12.93 -5.28
C ASN A 132 -13.32 14.16 -4.56
N CYS A 133 -12.50 14.83 -3.73
CA CYS A 133 -12.80 16.05 -2.97
C CYS A 133 -13.98 15.94 -1.99
N PHE A 134 -14.39 14.75 -1.58
CA PHE A 134 -15.31 14.61 -0.46
C PHE A 134 -14.72 15.26 0.79
N LYS A 135 -15.54 16.04 1.52
CA LYS A 135 -15.08 16.76 2.71
C LYS A 135 -15.25 15.91 3.96
N VAL A 136 -14.20 15.82 4.76
CA VAL A 136 -14.19 15.06 6.02
C VAL A 136 -15.27 15.58 6.96
N ALA A 137 -15.33 16.91 7.17
CA ALA A 137 -16.25 17.53 8.11
C ALA A 137 -17.74 17.29 7.77
N GLU A 138 -18.05 17.08 6.48
CA GLU A 138 -19.42 16.82 6.02
C GLU A 138 -19.84 15.35 6.16
N ASN A 139 -18.85 14.44 6.24
CA ASN A 139 -19.08 13.00 6.14
C ASN A 139 -18.65 12.22 7.39
N ALA A 140 -18.01 12.86 8.36
CA ALA A 140 -17.60 12.21 9.61
C ALA A 140 -18.77 12.12 10.58
N THR A 141 -19.06 10.93 11.10
CA THR A 141 -20.05 10.67 12.14
C THR A 141 -19.43 9.90 13.29
N ARG A 142 -20.15 9.72 14.38
CA ARG A 142 -19.71 8.88 15.51
C ARG A 142 -19.61 7.40 15.15
N SER A 143 -20.35 6.95 14.13
CA SER A 143 -20.47 5.54 13.76
C SER A 143 -19.61 5.16 12.56
N GLY A 144 -18.90 6.13 11.97
CA GLY A 144 -18.10 5.93 10.75
C GLY A 144 -18.33 7.05 9.74
N PHE A 145 -17.76 6.88 8.56
CA PHE A 145 -17.88 7.86 7.48
C PHE A 145 -19.07 7.52 6.56
N THR A 146 -19.81 8.54 6.13
CA THR A 146 -20.94 8.37 5.21
C THR A 146 -20.52 8.25 3.75
N LYS A 147 -19.27 8.59 3.44
CA LYS A 147 -18.62 8.47 2.14
C LYS A 147 -17.31 7.71 2.24
N LEU A 148 -16.90 7.08 1.13
CA LEU A 148 -15.63 6.40 0.96
C LEU A 148 -15.40 5.23 1.95
N GLY A 149 -16.45 4.72 2.58
CA GLY A 149 -16.34 3.57 3.46
C GLY A 149 -15.85 2.34 2.70
N VAL A 150 -14.91 1.59 3.31
CA VAL A 150 -14.27 0.43 2.68
C VAL A 150 -15.24 -0.66 2.22
N HIS A 151 -16.45 -0.71 2.80
CA HIS A 151 -17.52 -1.64 2.39
C HIS A 151 -18.01 -1.43 0.95
N ASN A 152 -17.76 -0.24 0.35
CA ASN A 152 -18.16 0.10 -1.01
C ASN A 152 -17.15 -0.39 -2.08
N VAL A 153 -15.94 -0.80 -1.70
CA VAL A 153 -14.90 -1.24 -2.65
C VAL A 153 -15.31 -2.52 -3.39
N GLY A 154 -15.80 -3.50 -2.65
CA GLY A 154 -16.13 -4.82 -3.18
C GLY A 154 -14.93 -5.77 -3.25
N ALA A 155 -15.14 -6.94 -3.87
CA ALA A 155 -14.06 -7.88 -4.13
C ALA A 155 -13.23 -7.43 -5.33
N LEU A 156 -11.92 -7.63 -5.27
CA LEU A 156 -10.98 -7.36 -6.35
C LEU A 156 -10.34 -8.66 -6.81
N ILE A 157 -10.49 -8.96 -8.11
CA ILE A 157 -9.89 -10.12 -8.78
C ILE A 157 -9.22 -9.58 -10.03
N THR A 158 -7.90 -9.62 -10.07
CA THR A 158 -7.14 -9.08 -11.20
C THR A 158 -5.79 -9.77 -11.36
N ARG A 159 -5.07 -9.46 -12.45
CA ARG A 159 -3.68 -9.88 -12.58
C ARG A 159 -2.85 -9.20 -11.49
N GLY A 160 -2.21 -10.00 -10.63
CA GLY A 160 -1.16 -9.58 -9.73
C GLY A 160 0.18 -9.63 -10.43
N VAL A 161 1.00 -8.59 -10.22
CA VAL A 161 2.39 -8.53 -10.68
C VAL A 161 3.28 -8.30 -9.49
N LEU A 162 4.19 -9.24 -9.22
CA LEU A 162 5.26 -9.06 -8.24
C LEU A 162 6.44 -8.36 -8.89
N ILE A 163 6.84 -7.20 -8.37
CA ILE A 163 8.11 -6.57 -8.70
C ILE A 163 9.10 -6.90 -7.58
N ASP A 164 9.98 -7.86 -7.83
CA ASP A 164 10.95 -8.35 -6.85
C ASP A 164 12.21 -7.47 -6.83
N VAL A 165 12.14 -6.34 -6.14
CA VAL A 165 13.27 -5.39 -6.06
C VAL A 165 14.39 -5.96 -5.21
N ALA A 166 14.10 -6.65 -4.09
CA ALA A 166 15.13 -7.29 -3.28
C ALA A 166 15.91 -8.35 -4.08
N GLY A 167 15.20 -9.21 -4.81
CA GLY A 167 15.82 -10.22 -5.69
C GLY A 167 16.54 -9.59 -6.89
N PHE A 168 16.09 -8.46 -7.42
CA PHE A 168 16.79 -7.70 -8.45
C PHE A 168 18.13 -7.19 -7.93
N LYS A 169 18.17 -6.62 -6.74
CA LYS A 169 19.38 -6.13 -6.06
C LYS A 169 20.28 -7.26 -5.53
N GLY A 170 19.82 -8.51 -5.51
CA GLY A 170 20.58 -9.65 -5.00
C GLY A 170 20.74 -9.66 -3.48
N VAL A 171 19.77 -9.09 -2.75
CA VAL A 171 19.75 -9.02 -1.29
C VAL A 171 18.52 -9.71 -0.72
N GLU A 172 18.62 -10.19 0.52
CA GLU A 172 17.45 -10.77 1.21
C GLU A 172 16.43 -9.73 1.64
N THR A 173 16.92 -8.54 1.99
CA THR A 173 16.13 -7.39 2.46
C THR A 173 16.83 -6.12 2.01
N LEU A 174 16.10 -5.18 1.47
CA LEU A 174 16.62 -3.85 1.18
C LEU A 174 17.07 -3.13 2.46
N GLY A 175 17.92 -2.12 2.34
CA GLY A 175 18.37 -1.30 3.47
C GLY A 175 17.23 -0.54 4.14
N ASP A 176 17.39 -0.23 5.43
CA ASP A 176 16.33 0.31 6.32
C ASP A 176 15.58 1.55 5.79
N ASN A 177 16.22 2.39 5.01
CA ASN A 177 15.62 3.60 4.42
C ASN A 177 15.86 3.65 2.90
N TYR A 178 15.93 2.50 2.26
CA TYR A 178 16.19 2.44 0.83
C TYR A 178 14.98 2.98 0.05
N GLU A 179 15.17 4.09 -0.67
CA GLU A 179 14.18 4.62 -1.59
C GLU A 179 14.25 3.86 -2.92
N ILE A 180 13.19 3.13 -3.24
CA ILE A 180 13.05 2.43 -4.52
C ILE A 180 12.77 3.48 -5.60
N THR A 181 13.61 3.50 -6.62
CA THR A 181 13.52 4.42 -7.74
C THR A 181 12.78 3.82 -8.94
N VAL A 182 12.50 4.62 -9.95
CA VAL A 182 11.93 4.14 -11.22
C VAL A 182 12.88 3.14 -11.89
N GLU A 183 14.18 3.43 -11.86
CA GLU A 183 15.22 2.56 -12.46
C GLU A 183 15.26 1.19 -11.77
N ASP A 184 15.02 1.12 -10.46
CA ASP A 184 14.94 -0.13 -9.72
C ASP A 184 13.73 -0.96 -10.17
N LEU A 185 12.58 -0.32 -10.31
CA LEU A 185 11.35 -0.97 -10.77
C LEU A 185 11.48 -1.48 -12.21
N GLU A 186 11.98 -0.64 -13.11
CA GLU A 186 12.21 -1.01 -14.52
C GLU A 186 13.24 -2.14 -14.64
N GLY A 187 14.33 -2.07 -13.84
CA GLY A 187 15.35 -3.11 -13.80
C GLY A 187 14.81 -4.45 -13.33
N ALA A 188 13.99 -4.45 -12.26
CA ALA A 188 13.35 -5.66 -11.74
C ALA A 188 12.36 -6.24 -12.77
N LEU A 189 11.48 -5.43 -13.34
CA LEU A 189 10.52 -5.85 -14.38
C LEU A 189 11.23 -6.45 -15.61
N LYS A 190 12.32 -5.80 -16.06
CA LYS A 190 13.13 -6.31 -17.18
C LYS A 190 13.76 -7.66 -16.84
N LYS A 191 14.34 -7.82 -15.64
CA LYS A 191 14.92 -9.08 -15.18
C LYS A 191 13.88 -10.19 -15.11
N GLN A 192 12.66 -9.87 -14.69
CA GLN A 192 11.53 -10.79 -14.58
C GLN A 192 10.81 -11.03 -15.93
N ASN A 193 11.17 -10.29 -16.98
CA ASN A 193 10.49 -10.29 -18.29
C ASN A 193 8.98 -10.03 -18.20
N VAL A 194 8.59 -9.04 -17.39
CA VAL A 194 7.19 -8.66 -17.14
C VAL A 194 6.95 -7.23 -17.61
N THR A 195 5.77 -7.00 -18.19
CA THR A 195 5.29 -5.67 -18.58
C THR A 195 3.98 -5.37 -17.84
N LEU A 196 3.92 -4.20 -17.20
CA LEU A 196 2.72 -3.73 -16.51
C LEU A 196 1.59 -3.39 -17.49
N GLN A 197 0.37 -3.65 -17.09
CA GLN A 197 -0.84 -3.37 -17.86
C GLN A 197 -1.87 -2.62 -16.99
N PRO A 198 -2.74 -1.80 -17.59
CA PRO A 198 -3.85 -1.18 -16.86
C PRO A 198 -4.69 -2.23 -16.12
N GLY A 199 -5.02 -1.91 -14.87
CA GLY A 199 -5.80 -2.78 -14.00
C GLY A 199 -4.99 -3.84 -13.25
N ASP A 200 -3.66 -3.86 -13.38
CA ASP A 200 -2.82 -4.76 -12.57
C ASP A 200 -2.85 -4.38 -11.09
N ALA A 201 -2.77 -5.37 -10.23
CA ALA A 201 -2.37 -5.18 -8.84
C ALA A 201 -0.84 -5.31 -8.77
N ILE A 202 -0.15 -4.23 -8.46
CA ILE A 202 1.31 -4.19 -8.45
C ILE A 202 1.81 -4.37 -7.03
N LEU A 203 2.51 -5.49 -6.76
CA LEU A 203 3.05 -5.83 -5.45
C LEU A 203 4.57 -5.72 -5.47
N ILE A 204 5.15 -5.00 -4.51
CA ILE A 204 6.59 -4.70 -4.47
C ILE A 204 7.22 -5.49 -3.33
N ASN A 205 8.14 -6.41 -3.67
CA ASN A 205 8.91 -7.17 -2.69
C ASN A 205 10.18 -6.42 -2.31
N THR A 206 10.26 -6.00 -1.06
CA THR A 206 11.42 -5.35 -0.45
C THR A 206 12.24 -6.32 0.41
N GLY A 207 11.67 -7.48 0.72
CA GLY A 207 12.18 -8.43 1.72
C GLY A 207 11.90 -8.01 3.16
N TRP A 208 11.30 -6.83 3.40
CA TRP A 208 11.04 -6.30 4.74
C TRP A 208 10.06 -7.15 5.54
N GLY A 209 9.09 -7.77 4.86
CA GLY A 209 8.13 -8.70 5.45
C GLY A 209 8.75 -9.88 6.19
N LYS A 210 10.01 -10.23 5.90
CA LYS A 210 10.76 -11.27 6.63
C LYS A 210 11.03 -10.93 8.10
N LEU A 211 10.95 -9.65 8.47
CA LEU A 211 11.12 -9.17 9.86
C LEU A 211 9.85 -9.34 10.69
N TRP A 212 8.68 -9.54 10.06
CA TRP A 212 7.39 -9.70 10.72
C TRP A 212 7.44 -10.75 11.84
N ALA A 213 7.03 -10.37 13.05
CA ALA A 213 7.05 -11.19 14.27
C ALA A 213 8.45 -11.76 14.66
N LYS A 214 9.53 -11.30 14.00
CA LYS A 214 10.92 -11.70 14.28
C LYS A 214 11.75 -10.54 14.83
N ASP A 215 11.63 -9.37 14.22
CA ASP A 215 12.29 -8.13 14.64
C ASP A 215 11.33 -6.96 14.46
N ASN A 216 10.31 -6.93 15.30
CA ASN A 216 9.27 -5.90 15.23
C ASN A 216 9.82 -4.50 15.51
N ALA A 217 10.85 -4.38 16.36
CA ALA A 217 11.46 -3.08 16.67
C ALA A 217 12.09 -2.45 15.43
N ARG A 218 12.82 -3.23 14.65
CA ARG A 218 13.39 -2.79 13.36
C ARG A 218 12.27 -2.56 12.34
N TYR A 219 11.29 -3.46 12.26
CA TYR A 219 10.19 -3.39 11.31
C TYR A 219 9.45 -2.04 11.35
N VAL A 220 9.12 -1.56 12.57
CA VAL A 220 8.33 -0.33 12.76
C VAL A 220 9.16 0.95 12.75
N LYS A 221 10.49 0.86 12.95
CA LYS A 221 11.36 2.03 13.09
C LYS A 221 11.54 2.79 11.77
N SER A 222 11.68 2.06 10.70
CA SER A 222 11.90 2.56 9.33
C SER A 222 11.59 1.43 8.35
N CYS A 223 11.53 1.72 7.06
CA CYS A 223 11.48 0.68 6.04
C CYS A 223 11.92 1.19 4.66
N PRO A 224 12.42 0.29 3.80
CA PRO A 224 12.53 0.57 2.38
C PRO A 224 11.16 0.67 1.73
N GLY A 225 11.04 1.38 0.63
CA GLY A 225 9.80 1.48 -0.13
C GLY A 225 9.92 2.46 -1.29
N ILE A 226 8.86 2.63 -2.06
CA ILE A 226 8.87 3.53 -3.21
C ILE A 226 8.94 4.99 -2.78
N GLY A 227 9.68 5.81 -3.57
CA GLY A 227 9.67 7.25 -3.44
C GLY A 227 8.56 7.90 -4.27
N VAL A 228 8.45 9.22 -4.18
CA VAL A 228 7.45 10.03 -4.90
C VAL A 228 7.46 9.76 -6.41
N LYS A 229 8.64 9.85 -7.04
CA LYS A 229 8.77 9.65 -8.50
C LYS A 229 8.38 8.24 -8.92
N ALA A 230 8.75 7.24 -8.13
CA ALA A 230 8.39 5.85 -8.39
C ALA A 230 6.87 5.63 -8.26
N ALA A 231 6.23 6.26 -7.25
CA ALA A 231 4.79 6.22 -7.09
C ALA A 231 4.06 6.87 -8.27
N GLU A 232 4.46 8.07 -8.68
CA GLU A 232 3.88 8.75 -9.84
C GLU A 232 4.04 7.94 -11.13
N TRP A 233 5.22 7.31 -11.32
CA TRP A 233 5.47 6.44 -12.47
C TRP A 233 4.56 5.20 -12.46
N LEU A 234 4.37 4.56 -11.28
CA LEU A 234 3.45 3.43 -11.12
C LEU A 234 1.99 3.82 -11.37
N ILE A 235 1.56 4.97 -10.83
CA ILE A 235 0.22 5.52 -11.09
C ILE A 235 -0.01 5.73 -12.60
N GLY A 236 1.00 6.18 -13.32
CA GLY A 236 0.97 6.32 -14.79
C GLY A 236 0.78 5.00 -15.55
N LYS A 237 0.91 3.84 -14.89
CA LYS A 237 0.59 2.52 -15.46
C LYS A 237 -0.87 2.10 -15.25
N ASP A 238 -1.67 2.95 -14.63
CA ASP A 238 -3.09 2.75 -14.37
C ASP A 238 -3.38 1.48 -13.53
N PRO A 239 -2.74 1.32 -12.35
CA PRO A 239 -2.89 0.13 -11.54
C PRO A 239 -4.27 0.08 -10.86
N MET A 240 -4.75 -1.14 -10.53
CA MET A 240 -5.92 -1.33 -9.67
C MET A 240 -5.59 -1.07 -8.20
N LEU A 241 -4.42 -1.50 -7.76
CA LEU A 241 -3.88 -1.22 -6.44
C LEU A 241 -2.35 -1.31 -6.45
N LEU A 242 -1.72 -0.70 -5.45
CA LEU A 242 -0.30 -0.87 -5.14
C LEU A 242 -0.17 -1.57 -3.80
N GLY A 243 0.79 -2.48 -3.68
CA GLY A 243 1.05 -3.17 -2.41
C GLY A 243 2.53 -3.42 -2.16
N SER A 244 2.86 -3.72 -0.89
CA SER A 244 4.22 -4.07 -0.50
C SER A 244 4.24 -4.94 0.76
N ASP A 245 5.38 -5.58 1.01
CA ASP A 245 5.66 -6.36 2.22
C ASP A 245 6.16 -5.51 3.39
N ASN A 246 6.20 -4.19 3.23
CA ASN A 246 6.46 -3.21 4.29
C ASN A 246 5.15 -2.59 4.80
N TRP A 247 5.24 -1.70 5.82
CA TRP A 247 4.07 -1.15 6.49
C TRP A 247 3.46 0.11 5.84
N PRO A 248 4.15 0.90 4.98
CA PRO A 248 3.52 2.06 4.33
C PRO A 248 3.56 2.00 2.80
N VAL A 249 3.96 0.88 2.18
CA VAL A 249 4.28 0.77 0.75
C VAL A 249 5.47 1.67 0.34
N GLU A 250 5.55 2.85 0.88
CA GLU A 250 6.59 3.86 0.61
C GLU A 250 7.79 3.77 1.55
N VAL A 251 8.86 4.46 1.19
CA VAL A 251 10.03 4.60 2.06
C VAL A 251 9.69 5.43 3.28
N ALA A 252 10.04 4.94 4.47
CA ALA A 252 9.80 5.65 5.71
C ALA A 252 11.01 5.56 6.67
N PRO A 253 11.41 6.70 7.28
CA PRO A 253 10.91 8.06 7.05
C PRO A 253 11.24 8.55 5.63
N ASN A 254 10.43 9.48 5.11
CA ASN A 254 10.68 10.05 3.79
C ASN A 254 12.05 10.76 3.74
N PRO A 255 12.84 10.63 2.66
CA PRO A 255 14.11 11.35 2.49
C PRO A 255 13.96 12.86 2.56
N ASP A 256 12.88 13.41 2.02
CA ASP A 256 12.49 14.81 2.23
C ASP A 256 11.79 14.95 3.59
N LYS A 257 12.48 15.59 4.53
CA LYS A 257 12.00 15.76 5.91
C LYS A 257 10.83 16.75 6.06
N LEU A 258 10.45 17.44 4.99
CA LEU A 258 9.33 18.38 5.00
C LEU A 258 7.99 17.71 4.70
N ILE A 259 8.00 16.47 4.23
CA ILE A 259 6.80 15.71 3.88
C ILE A 259 6.76 14.35 4.59
N SER A 260 5.58 13.91 4.93
CA SER A 260 5.33 12.63 5.57
C SER A 260 4.34 11.82 4.75
N LEU A 261 4.71 10.57 4.45
CA LEU A 261 3.90 9.60 3.71
C LEU A 261 3.23 10.17 2.44
N PRO A 262 4.02 10.80 1.51
CA PRO A 262 3.46 11.41 0.31
C PRO A 262 2.82 10.39 -0.64
N VAL A 263 3.28 9.14 -0.67
CA VAL A 263 2.73 8.11 -1.56
C VAL A 263 1.29 7.76 -1.19
N HIS A 264 0.95 7.78 0.09
CA HIS A 264 -0.45 7.65 0.53
C HIS A 264 -1.32 8.75 -0.07
N GLN A 265 -0.86 10.00 -0.06
CA GLN A 265 -1.62 11.09 -0.67
C GLN A 265 -1.67 10.96 -2.20
N ILE A 266 -0.56 10.59 -2.85
CA ILE A 266 -0.51 10.33 -4.30
C ILE A 266 -1.52 9.24 -4.68
N ALA A 267 -1.50 8.12 -3.98
CA ALA A 267 -2.35 6.97 -4.30
C ALA A 267 -3.80 7.22 -3.89
N LEU A 268 -4.05 7.36 -2.59
CA LEU A 268 -5.40 7.35 -2.04
C LEU A 268 -6.16 8.64 -2.32
N VAL A 269 -5.53 9.83 -2.13
CA VAL A 269 -6.23 11.12 -2.18
C VAL A 269 -6.30 11.69 -3.59
N VAL A 270 -5.18 11.64 -4.31
CA VAL A 270 -5.07 12.29 -5.63
C VAL A 270 -5.62 11.39 -6.74
N ASN A 271 -5.21 10.13 -6.76
CA ASN A 271 -5.47 9.24 -7.89
C ASN A 271 -6.53 8.16 -7.62
N GLY A 272 -7.00 8.01 -6.39
CA GLY A 272 -7.99 7.00 -6.04
C GLY A 272 -7.49 5.58 -6.31
N VAL A 273 -6.24 5.29 -5.96
CA VAL A 273 -5.61 3.96 -6.03
C VAL A 273 -5.43 3.43 -4.62
N HIS A 274 -5.96 2.24 -4.37
CA HIS A 274 -5.88 1.60 -3.06
C HIS A 274 -4.46 1.11 -2.75
N LEU A 275 -4.12 1.08 -1.45
CA LEU A 275 -2.87 0.50 -0.95
C LEU A 275 -3.13 -0.82 -0.23
N LEU A 276 -2.15 -1.72 -0.32
CA LEU A 276 -2.16 -3.03 0.32
C LEU A 276 -0.83 -3.24 1.05
N GLU A 277 -0.86 -3.26 2.37
CA GLU A 277 0.32 -3.18 3.22
C GLU A 277 0.60 -4.48 3.96
N ASN A 278 1.83 -4.62 4.45
CA ASN A 278 2.25 -5.76 5.29
C ASN A 278 2.01 -7.12 4.61
N LEU A 279 2.22 -7.21 3.30
CA LEU A 279 2.05 -8.46 2.57
C LEU A 279 3.15 -9.47 2.93
N LYS A 280 2.81 -10.76 2.81
CA LYS A 280 3.77 -11.86 2.86
C LYS A 280 4.14 -12.24 1.44
N LEU A 281 5.25 -11.69 0.92
CA LEU A 281 5.67 -11.85 -0.47
C LEU A 281 6.86 -12.80 -0.65
N ASP A 282 7.44 -13.29 0.44
CA ASP A 282 8.63 -14.12 0.46
C ASP A 282 8.46 -15.44 -0.32
N GLU A 283 7.29 -16.07 -0.26
CA GLU A 283 7.01 -17.30 -0.99
C GLU A 283 6.90 -17.07 -2.50
N LEU A 284 6.21 -16.00 -2.92
CA LEU A 284 6.14 -15.61 -4.34
C LEU A 284 7.54 -15.37 -4.92
N ALA A 285 8.35 -14.59 -4.19
CA ALA A 285 9.72 -14.26 -4.60
C ALA A 285 10.60 -15.52 -4.67
N ALA A 286 10.55 -16.39 -3.64
CA ALA A 286 11.34 -17.62 -3.61
C ALA A 286 10.99 -18.60 -4.74
N LYS A 287 9.71 -18.62 -5.17
CA LYS A 287 9.23 -19.44 -6.28
C LYS A 287 9.42 -18.79 -7.66
N GLY A 288 9.91 -17.55 -7.71
CA GLY A 288 10.07 -16.79 -8.96
C GLY A 288 8.73 -16.52 -9.66
N VAL A 289 7.64 -16.39 -8.89
CA VAL A 289 6.29 -16.15 -9.42
C VAL A 289 6.08 -14.65 -9.57
N SER A 290 6.13 -14.16 -10.81
CA SER A 290 5.97 -12.72 -11.10
C SER A 290 4.56 -12.34 -11.54
N GLU A 291 3.75 -13.29 -12.02
CA GLU A 291 2.38 -13.06 -12.48
C GLU A 291 1.43 -14.11 -11.92
N PHE A 292 0.28 -13.71 -11.44
CA PHE A 292 -0.71 -14.59 -10.80
C PHE A 292 -2.10 -13.94 -10.81
N ALA A 293 -3.14 -14.71 -10.53
CA ALA A 293 -4.44 -14.17 -10.20
C ALA A 293 -4.41 -13.69 -8.74
N LEU A 294 -4.50 -12.38 -8.50
CA LEU A 294 -4.70 -11.83 -7.16
C LEU A 294 -6.18 -11.81 -6.82
N ILE A 295 -6.52 -12.30 -5.63
CA ILE A 295 -7.85 -12.22 -5.04
C ILE A 295 -7.72 -11.54 -3.69
N VAL A 296 -8.42 -10.42 -3.53
CA VAL A 296 -8.50 -9.69 -2.26
C VAL A 296 -9.88 -9.08 -2.09
N GLN A 297 -10.41 -9.17 -0.88
CA GLN A 297 -11.67 -8.52 -0.53
C GLN A 297 -11.56 -7.92 0.87
N PRO A 298 -11.72 -6.59 1.02
CA PRO A 298 -11.83 -5.99 2.33
C PRO A 298 -13.12 -6.42 3.03
N LEU A 299 -13.08 -6.49 4.35
CA LEU A 299 -14.27 -6.68 5.17
C LEU A 299 -15.27 -5.54 4.88
N LYS A 300 -16.55 -5.86 4.93
CA LYS A 300 -17.62 -4.88 4.69
C LYS A 300 -17.91 -4.04 5.94
N ILE A 301 -16.89 -3.32 6.40
CA ILE A 301 -17.01 -2.43 7.55
C ILE A 301 -17.65 -1.13 7.08
N GLU A 302 -18.92 -0.92 7.41
CA GLU A 302 -19.65 0.29 7.04
C GLU A 302 -18.96 1.53 7.61
N GLY A 303 -18.67 2.50 6.74
CA GLY A 303 -17.97 3.73 7.13
C GLY A 303 -16.52 3.55 7.62
N GLY A 304 -15.94 2.37 7.44
CA GLY A 304 -14.56 2.07 7.84
C GLY A 304 -13.53 2.65 6.88
N THR A 305 -12.35 2.96 7.39
CA THR A 305 -11.22 3.57 6.65
C THR A 305 -10.41 2.56 5.85
N GLY A 306 -10.44 1.30 6.25
CA GLY A 306 -9.69 0.21 5.69
C GLY A 306 -10.11 -1.12 6.28
N SER A 307 -9.39 -2.17 5.97
CA SER A 307 -9.68 -3.52 6.46
C SER A 307 -8.42 -4.37 6.55
N THR A 308 -8.27 -5.08 7.64
CA THR A 308 -7.41 -6.28 7.65
C THR A 308 -7.91 -7.26 6.58
N VAL A 309 -7.00 -7.86 5.83
CA VAL A 309 -7.30 -8.77 4.72
C VAL A 309 -6.37 -9.97 4.72
N ALA A 310 -6.80 -11.06 4.10
CA ALA A 310 -5.99 -12.23 3.81
C ALA A 310 -5.99 -12.51 2.29
N PRO A 311 -5.23 -11.73 1.51
CA PRO A 311 -5.19 -11.90 0.06
C PRO A 311 -4.49 -13.18 -0.33
N VAL A 312 -4.84 -13.69 -1.51
CA VAL A 312 -4.20 -14.88 -2.08
C VAL A 312 -3.75 -14.63 -3.51
N ALA A 313 -2.61 -15.22 -3.86
CA ALA A 313 -2.16 -15.39 -5.24
C ALA A 313 -2.47 -16.82 -5.70
N VAL A 314 -3.06 -16.96 -6.87
CA VAL A 314 -3.35 -18.26 -7.48
C VAL A 314 -2.67 -18.35 -8.83
N ARG A 315 -1.92 -19.47 -9.07
CA ARG A 315 -1.21 -19.68 -10.35
C ARG A 315 -1.45 -21.02 -11.02
#